data_de9ceaf40108e6c01270686f952f7462
#
_entry.id   de9ceaf40108e6c01270686f952f7462
#
_cell.length_a   1.000
_cell.length_b   1.000
_cell.length_c   1.000
_cell.angle_alpha   90.00
_cell.angle_beta   90.00
_cell.angle_gamma   90.00
#
_symmetry.space_group_name_H-M   'P 1'
#
loop_
_entity.id
_entity.type
_entity.pdbx_description
1 polymer ?
#
loop_
_entity_poly.entity_id
_entity_poly.type
_entity_poly.pdbx_seq_one_letter_code
_entity_poly.pdbx_strand_id
1 'polypeptide(L)'
;LLHDLCHDRSLGLSEDILREKYYLNVQPGLYQVLAIKQDAEGNDSKEDTIELIWHKMEEILQREITKECYDFVTAIEGEYLYGLMNYPARNSEKIRKIVRSCFNQMLARNDYLGKTQLSLGLGSSVKEAENIKGSFVIANRSLAERLLEGNSKMLEADASNGVLYEKKLVDKFTRNLGSALQTLDVEEIRNTINVIYNETMETPGVHGWEILEMIRQCGSIFIMRLDVPDKAELQKEFDNKCDNCVTV
;
A
#
# COMPACT_ATOMS: atom_id res chain seq x y z
N LEU A 1 0.73 10.75 13.52
CA LEU A 1 -0.05 10.97 12.30
C LEU A 1 -0.01 9.75 11.36
N LEU A 2 1.16 9.38 10.83
CA LEU A 2 1.27 8.26 9.89
C LEU A 2 0.81 6.95 10.53
N HIS A 3 1.21 6.67 11.76
CA HIS A 3 0.71 5.55 12.55
C HIS A 3 -0.84 5.58 12.70
N ASP A 4 -1.43 6.76 12.97
CA ASP A 4 -2.89 6.89 13.05
C ASP A 4 -3.58 6.65 11.70
N LEU A 5 -2.94 7.02 10.58
CA LEU A 5 -3.43 6.72 9.23
C LEU A 5 -3.41 5.21 8.94
N CYS A 6 -2.35 4.51 9.33
CA CYS A 6 -2.24 3.05 9.16
C CYS A 6 -3.34 2.30 9.92
N HIS A 7 -3.79 2.83 11.07
CA HIS A 7 -4.80 2.20 11.94
C HIS A 7 -6.20 2.81 11.79
N ASP A 8 -6.43 3.60 10.74
CA ASP A 8 -7.71 4.32 10.49
C ASP A 8 -8.21 5.17 11.68
N ARG A 9 -7.29 5.67 12.50
CA ARG A 9 -7.58 6.49 13.69
C ARG A 9 -7.57 7.99 13.43
N SER A 10 -7.26 8.42 12.20
CA SER A 10 -7.19 9.83 11.82
C SER A 10 -8.58 10.37 11.52
N LEU A 11 -9.15 11.11 12.47
CA LEU A 11 -10.41 11.83 12.28
C LEU A 11 -10.13 13.30 11.96
N GLY A 12 -10.64 13.77 10.81
CA GLY A 12 -10.73 15.19 10.47
C GLY A 12 -9.41 15.93 10.54
N LEU A 13 -8.44 15.57 9.68
CA LEU A 13 -7.17 16.31 9.61
C LEU A 13 -7.41 17.74 9.13
N SER A 14 -6.80 18.70 9.84
CA SER A 14 -6.71 20.11 9.44
C SER A 14 -5.29 20.60 9.66
N GLU A 15 -4.92 21.75 9.08
CA GLU A 15 -3.59 22.32 9.29
C GLU A 15 -3.31 22.61 10.77
N ASP A 16 -4.34 23.05 11.52
CA ASP A 16 -4.21 23.33 12.96
C ASP A 16 -3.92 22.03 13.73
N ILE A 17 -4.61 20.94 13.41
CA ILE A 17 -4.35 19.62 14.02
C ILE A 17 -2.94 19.14 13.66
N LEU A 18 -2.48 19.35 12.41
CA LEU A 18 -1.12 19.01 12.01
C LEU A 18 -0.07 19.77 12.83
N ARG A 19 -0.29 21.06 13.09
CA ARG A 19 0.62 21.90 13.89
C ARG A 19 0.55 21.59 15.39
N GLU A 20 -0.66 21.53 15.97
CA GLU A 20 -0.85 21.46 17.41
C GLU A 20 -0.70 20.07 17.99
N LYS A 21 -1.24 19.05 17.31
CA LYS A 21 -1.22 17.66 17.78
C LYS A 21 0.02 16.90 17.29
N TYR A 22 0.41 17.12 16.02
CA TYR A 22 1.49 16.35 15.40
C TYR A 22 2.80 17.16 15.26
N TYR A 23 2.79 18.44 15.68
CA TYR A 23 3.96 19.31 15.70
C TYR A 23 4.64 19.48 14.35
N LEU A 24 3.87 19.44 13.26
CA LEU A 24 4.39 19.59 11.91
C LEU A 24 4.52 21.08 11.55
N ASN A 25 5.63 21.43 10.88
CA ASN A 25 5.84 22.79 10.37
C ASN A 25 5.17 22.96 9.00
N VAL A 26 3.83 22.87 8.97
CA VAL A 26 3.08 22.95 7.72
C VAL A 26 2.96 24.38 7.22
N GLN A 27 3.17 24.56 5.92
CA GLN A 27 3.05 25.82 5.19
C GLN A 27 2.15 25.64 3.96
N PRO A 28 1.60 26.74 3.40
CA PRO A 28 0.79 26.67 2.19
C PRO A 28 1.55 26.01 1.04
N GLY A 29 1.04 24.87 0.57
CA GLY A 29 1.71 24.06 -0.43
C GLY A 29 0.94 22.81 -0.78
N LEU A 30 1.67 21.76 -1.06
CA LEU A 30 1.11 20.43 -1.33
C LEU A 30 1.53 19.46 -0.22
N TYR A 31 0.64 18.54 0.07
CA TYR A 31 0.91 17.36 0.87
C TYR A 31 0.99 16.15 -0.05
N GLN A 32 1.90 15.23 0.24
CA GLN A 32 2.01 13.98 -0.50
C GLN A 32 2.58 12.89 0.38
N VAL A 33 1.97 11.70 0.31
CA VAL A 33 2.43 10.53 1.03
C VAL A 33 3.25 9.66 0.10
N LEU A 34 4.34 9.08 0.62
CA LEU A 34 5.03 7.95 0.02
C LEU A 34 4.91 6.73 0.94
N ALA A 35 4.89 5.56 0.35
CA ALA A 35 4.93 4.30 1.05
C ALA A 35 6.01 3.41 0.42
N ILE A 36 6.89 2.86 1.23
CA ILE A 36 7.91 1.92 0.78
C ILE A 36 7.66 0.59 1.48
N LYS A 37 7.61 -0.48 0.73
CA LYS A 37 7.44 -1.82 1.26
C LYS A 37 8.69 -2.64 0.99
N GLN A 38 9.06 -3.43 1.98
CA GLN A 38 10.07 -4.46 1.86
C GLN A 38 9.38 -5.79 1.57
N ASP A 39 9.77 -6.42 0.47
CA ASP A 39 9.36 -7.78 0.14
C ASP A 39 10.55 -8.71 0.39
N ALA A 40 10.43 -9.60 1.38
CA ALA A 40 11.48 -10.57 1.71
C ALA A 40 11.32 -11.83 0.86
N GLU A 41 12.37 -12.24 0.14
CA GLU A 41 12.45 -13.58 -0.43
C GLU A 41 12.87 -14.58 0.65
N GLY A 42 11.89 -15.24 1.27
CA GLY A 42 12.12 -16.33 2.23
C GLY A 42 12.25 -15.88 3.70
N ASN A 43 12.17 -16.85 4.60
CA ASN A 43 12.16 -16.69 6.07
C ASN A 43 13.50 -16.24 6.69
N ASP A 44 14.49 -15.79 5.94
CA ASP A 44 15.86 -15.60 6.41
C ASP A 44 16.26 -14.14 6.73
N SER A 45 15.35 -13.15 6.58
CA SER A 45 15.67 -11.79 6.97
C SER A 45 15.58 -11.65 8.50
N LYS A 46 16.74 -11.56 9.15
CA LYS A 46 16.83 -11.25 10.59
C LYS A 46 16.23 -9.86 10.84
N GLU A 47 15.43 -9.71 11.89
CA GLU A 47 14.81 -8.43 12.31
C GLU A 47 15.83 -7.28 12.34
N ASP A 48 17.04 -7.52 12.84
CA ASP A 48 18.13 -6.54 12.89
C ASP A 48 18.51 -5.98 11.49
N THR A 49 18.37 -6.80 10.43
CA THR A 49 18.68 -6.38 9.06
C THR A 49 17.58 -5.46 8.50
N ILE A 50 16.33 -5.74 8.88
CA ILE A 50 15.16 -4.92 8.47
C ILE A 50 15.26 -3.53 9.08
N GLU A 51 15.53 -3.42 10.38
CA GLU A 51 15.70 -2.13 11.04
C GLU A 51 16.82 -1.30 10.41
N LEU A 52 17.95 -1.94 10.11
CA LEU A 52 19.08 -1.25 9.47
C LEU A 52 18.69 -0.69 8.07
N ILE A 53 17.92 -1.44 7.29
CA ILE A 53 17.44 -0.99 5.97
C ILE A 53 16.55 0.24 6.14
N TRP A 54 15.60 0.22 7.06
CA TRP A 54 14.69 1.35 7.31
C TRP A 54 15.43 2.59 7.77
N HIS A 55 16.36 2.47 8.72
CA HIS A 55 17.17 3.60 9.17
C HIS A 55 18.01 4.21 8.04
N LYS A 56 18.59 3.38 7.18
CA LYS A 56 19.35 3.89 6.01
C LYS A 56 18.45 4.57 5.00
N MET A 57 17.25 4.05 4.77
CA MET A 57 16.29 4.67 3.88
C MET A 57 15.82 6.02 4.43
N GLU A 58 15.46 6.08 5.72
CA GLU A 58 15.11 7.34 6.40
C GLU A 58 16.23 8.37 6.28
N GLU A 59 17.47 7.99 6.57
CA GLU A 59 18.63 8.89 6.48
C GLU A 59 18.78 9.50 5.08
N ILE A 60 18.62 8.69 4.03
CA ILE A 60 18.72 9.14 2.64
C ILE A 60 17.55 10.08 2.30
N LEU A 61 16.32 9.68 2.64
CA LEU A 61 15.12 10.48 2.36
C LEU A 61 15.16 11.81 3.12
N GLN A 62 15.44 11.77 4.41
CA GLN A 62 15.54 12.98 5.24
C GLN A 62 16.57 13.96 4.68
N ARG A 63 17.76 13.49 4.36
CA ARG A 63 18.84 14.31 3.84
C ARG A 63 18.50 15.02 2.53
N GLU A 64 17.78 14.34 1.64
CA GLU A 64 17.52 14.88 0.30
C GLU A 64 16.17 15.59 0.18
N ILE A 65 15.11 15.07 0.80
CA ILE A 65 13.75 15.60 0.67
C ILE A 65 13.57 16.88 1.48
N THR A 66 14.14 16.97 2.69
CA THR A 66 13.98 18.14 3.56
C THR A 66 14.52 19.43 2.94
N LYS A 67 15.45 19.35 1.99
CA LYS A 67 15.98 20.53 1.27
C LYS A 67 14.91 21.24 0.42
N GLU A 68 13.86 20.53 0.05
CA GLU A 68 12.83 20.99 -0.88
C GLU A 68 11.43 21.02 -0.28
N CYS A 69 11.29 20.57 0.97
CA CYS A 69 10.05 20.55 1.73
C CYS A 69 10.05 21.63 2.82
N TYR A 70 8.87 22.03 3.23
CA TYR A 70 8.65 22.77 4.48
C TYR A 70 8.79 21.84 5.67
N ASP A 71 8.25 20.60 5.50
CA ASP A 71 8.38 19.53 6.48
C ASP A 71 8.36 18.16 5.80
N PHE A 72 9.05 17.20 6.40
CA PHE A 72 9.06 15.81 5.99
C PHE A 72 9.16 14.91 7.22
N VAL A 73 8.18 14.05 7.43
CA VAL A 73 8.12 13.11 8.55
C VAL A 73 7.98 11.70 8.04
N THR A 74 8.57 10.76 8.76
CA THR A 74 8.54 9.33 8.46
C THR A 74 7.98 8.53 9.62
N ALA A 75 7.47 7.33 9.33
CA ALA A 75 7.10 6.34 10.32
C ALA A 75 7.31 4.94 9.74
N ILE A 76 7.84 4.05 10.56
CA ILE A 76 8.00 2.63 10.26
C ILE A 76 6.82 1.88 10.89
N GLU A 77 6.15 1.05 10.09
CA GLU A 77 5.03 0.22 10.53
C GLU A 77 5.17 -1.18 9.91
N GLY A 78 5.69 -2.11 10.68
CA GLY A 78 6.00 -3.46 10.21
C GLY A 78 7.00 -3.44 9.04
N GLU A 79 6.59 -3.97 7.90
CA GLU A 79 7.39 -4.05 6.67
C GLU A 79 7.27 -2.79 5.79
N TYR A 80 6.72 -1.70 6.33
CA TYR A 80 6.49 -0.46 5.61
C TYR A 80 7.23 0.71 6.23
N LEU A 81 7.78 1.56 5.37
CA LEU A 81 8.22 2.92 5.72
C LEU A 81 7.29 3.90 5.01
N TYR A 82 6.57 4.68 5.78
CA TYR A 82 5.74 5.76 5.29
C TYR A 82 6.43 7.11 5.45
N GLY A 83 6.18 8.02 4.51
CA GLY A 83 6.64 9.40 4.59
C GLY A 83 5.53 10.38 4.19
N LEU A 84 5.39 11.48 4.93
CA LEU A 84 4.54 12.60 4.57
C LEU A 84 5.40 13.82 4.30
N MET A 85 5.23 14.39 3.12
CA MET A 85 5.90 15.60 2.65
C MET A 85 4.91 16.76 2.62
N ASN A 86 5.33 17.94 3.13
CA ASN A 86 4.68 19.22 2.84
C ASN A 86 5.67 20.11 2.09
N TYR A 87 5.35 20.56 0.88
CA TYR A 87 6.28 21.26 0.01
C TYR A 87 5.60 22.31 -0.88
N PRO A 88 6.37 23.34 -1.38
CA PRO A 88 5.85 24.31 -2.32
C PRO A 88 5.36 23.65 -3.61
N ALA A 89 4.16 24.02 -4.11
CA ALA A 89 3.59 23.43 -5.32
C ALA A 89 4.53 23.48 -6.54
N ARG A 90 5.37 24.49 -6.66
CA ARG A 90 6.39 24.63 -7.73
C ARG A 90 7.46 23.52 -7.68
N ASN A 91 7.64 22.86 -6.54
CA ASN A 91 8.64 21.81 -6.34
C ASN A 91 8.13 20.39 -6.66
N SER A 92 6.87 20.20 -7.07
CA SER A 92 6.25 18.89 -7.29
C SER A 92 7.10 17.97 -8.17
N GLU A 93 7.50 18.41 -9.36
CA GLU A 93 8.35 17.63 -10.26
C GLU A 93 9.76 17.35 -9.68
N LYS A 94 10.28 18.31 -8.92
CA LYS A 94 11.59 18.17 -8.27
C LYS A 94 11.55 17.13 -7.16
N ILE A 95 10.51 17.17 -6.33
CA ILE A 95 10.27 16.19 -5.26
C ILE A 95 10.15 14.78 -5.84
N ARG A 96 9.35 14.60 -6.89
CA ARG A 96 9.20 13.31 -7.56
C ARG A 96 10.55 12.75 -8.06
N LYS A 97 11.39 13.60 -8.65
CA LYS A 97 12.74 13.21 -9.11
C LYS A 97 13.66 12.85 -7.94
N ILE A 98 13.59 13.60 -6.83
CA ILE A 98 14.39 13.33 -5.63
C ILE A 98 13.97 12.00 -5.01
N VAL A 99 12.68 11.77 -4.80
CA VAL A 99 12.15 10.50 -4.27
C VAL A 99 12.63 9.31 -5.11
N ARG A 100 12.51 9.41 -6.44
CA ARG A 100 13.02 8.37 -7.36
C ARG A 100 14.53 8.18 -7.25
N SER A 101 15.28 9.25 -7.15
CA SER A 101 16.75 9.18 -6.99
C SER A 101 17.15 8.52 -5.67
N CYS A 102 16.50 8.87 -4.56
CA CYS A 102 16.73 8.25 -3.25
C CYS A 102 16.42 6.75 -3.29
N PHE A 103 15.29 6.39 -3.88
CA PHE A 103 14.90 4.99 -4.04
C PHE A 103 15.91 4.19 -4.88
N ASN A 104 16.33 4.73 -6.02
CA ASN A 104 17.35 4.10 -6.86
C ASN A 104 18.71 3.99 -6.15
N GLN A 105 19.08 4.95 -5.29
CA GLN A 105 20.30 4.85 -4.48
C GLN A 105 20.23 3.67 -3.51
N MET A 106 19.06 3.38 -2.93
CA MET A 106 18.89 2.22 -2.07
C MET A 106 18.96 0.92 -2.86
N LEU A 107 18.25 0.83 -3.99
CA LEU A 107 18.31 -0.37 -4.85
C LEU A 107 19.73 -0.68 -5.36
N ALA A 108 20.54 0.35 -5.60
CA ALA A 108 21.93 0.18 -6.04
C ALA A 108 22.86 -0.34 -4.92
N ARG A 109 22.43 -0.30 -3.65
CA ARG A 109 23.21 -0.77 -2.49
C ARG A 109 22.88 -2.22 -2.13
N ASN A 110 22.85 -3.10 -3.12
CA ASN A 110 22.54 -4.54 -2.93
C ASN A 110 23.39 -5.24 -1.87
N ASP A 111 24.57 -4.74 -1.56
CA ASP A 111 25.45 -5.30 -0.52
C ASP A 111 24.82 -5.27 0.88
N TYR A 112 23.89 -4.34 1.13
CA TYR A 112 23.15 -4.21 2.40
C TYR A 112 21.78 -4.87 2.37
N LEU A 113 21.15 -4.93 1.19
CA LEU A 113 19.79 -5.44 1.03
C LEU A 113 19.76 -6.98 0.93
N GLY A 114 20.88 -7.61 0.55
CA GLY A 114 20.90 -9.04 0.30
C GLY A 114 19.91 -9.42 -0.80
N LYS A 115 18.99 -10.32 -0.51
CA LYS A 115 17.87 -10.70 -1.39
C LYS A 115 16.60 -9.88 -1.19
N THR A 116 16.66 -8.83 -0.37
CA THR A 116 15.50 -8.00 -0.06
C THR A 116 15.13 -7.14 -1.26
N GLN A 117 13.87 -7.16 -1.62
CA GLN A 117 13.30 -6.31 -2.66
C GLN A 117 12.54 -5.17 -2.01
N LEU A 118 12.65 -3.97 -2.58
CA LEU A 118 11.94 -2.79 -2.12
C LEU A 118 11.02 -2.30 -3.23
N SER A 119 9.79 -1.93 -2.89
CA SER A 119 8.87 -1.25 -3.80
C SER A 119 8.43 0.07 -3.19
N LEU A 120 8.28 1.11 -4.01
CA LEU A 120 7.85 2.44 -3.57
C LEU A 120 6.56 2.83 -4.28
N GLY A 121 5.53 3.14 -3.51
CA GLY A 121 4.28 3.74 -3.99
C GLY A 121 4.24 5.23 -3.65
N LEU A 122 3.91 6.07 -4.62
CA LEU A 122 3.73 7.50 -4.42
C LEU A 122 2.25 7.85 -4.48
N GLY A 123 1.77 8.55 -3.45
CA GLY A 123 0.41 9.06 -3.37
C GLY A 123 0.19 10.29 -4.24
N SER A 124 -1.07 10.68 -4.41
CA SER A 124 -1.42 11.93 -5.08
C SER A 124 -0.98 13.16 -4.27
N SER A 125 -0.55 14.20 -4.98
CA SER A 125 -0.32 15.51 -4.36
C SER A 125 -1.67 16.19 -4.06
N VAL A 126 -1.91 16.60 -2.82
CA VAL A 126 -3.15 17.23 -2.37
C VAL A 126 -2.86 18.60 -1.74
N LYS A 127 -3.80 19.53 -1.80
CA LYS A 127 -3.63 20.88 -1.28
C LYS A 127 -4.08 20.99 0.17
N GLU A 128 -5.20 20.40 0.49
CA GLU A 128 -5.85 20.49 1.80
C GLU A 128 -5.39 19.34 2.70
N ALA A 129 -5.17 19.63 3.98
CA ALA A 129 -4.76 18.65 4.99
C ALA A 129 -5.77 17.50 5.14
N GLU A 130 -7.06 17.79 4.96
CA GLU A 130 -8.16 16.84 5.00
C GLU A 130 -8.01 15.71 3.98
N ASN A 131 -7.31 15.99 2.87
CA ASN A 131 -7.10 15.06 1.75
C ASN A 131 -5.83 14.19 1.91
N ILE A 132 -5.04 14.36 2.98
CA ILE A 132 -3.83 13.55 3.24
C ILE A 132 -4.18 12.07 3.31
N LYS A 133 -5.32 11.70 3.90
CA LYS A 133 -5.81 10.32 3.91
C LYS A 133 -5.99 9.77 2.49
N GLY A 134 -6.48 10.58 1.56
CA GLY A 134 -6.59 10.21 0.14
C GLY A 134 -5.22 9.93 -0.47
N SER A 135 -4.22 10.79 -0.20
CA SER A 135 -2.85 10.57 -0.65
C SER A 135 -2.24 9.27 -0.07
N PHE A 136 -2.50 8.97 1.21
CA PHE A 136 -2.08 7.72 1.85
C PHE A 136 -2.70 6.49 1.17
N VAL A 137 -4.00 6.53 0.88
CA VAL A 137 -4.69 5.42 0.17
C VAL A 137 -4.08 5.21 -1.21
N ILE A 138 -3.82 6.29 -1.98
CA ILE A 138 -3.21 6.18 -3.31
C ILE A 138 -1.77 5.67 -3.22
N ALA A 139 -0.98 6.04 -2.20
CA ALA A 139 0.36 5.50 -2.01
C ALA A 139 0.35 3.97 -1.83
N ASN A 140 -0.59 3.45 -1.03
CA ASN A 140 -0.75 2.01 -0.84
C ASN A 140 -1.30 1.30 -2.09
N ARG A 141 -2.25 1.92 -2.83
CA ARG A 141 -2.71 1.42 -4.13
C ARG A 141 -1.57 1.33 -5.14
N SER A 142 -0.72 2.38 -5.19
CA SER A 142 0.48 2.38 -6.03
C SER A 142 1.41 1.22 -5.68
N LEU A 143 1.63 0.93 -4.40
CA LEU A 143 2.42 -0.23 -3.98
C LEU A 143 1.81 -1.55 -4.46
N ALA A 144 0.49 -1.68 -4.49
CA ALA A 144 -0.17 -2.90 -4.95
C ALA A 144 0.02 -3.16 -6.46
N GLU A 145 0.34 -2.12 -7.26
CA GLU A 145 0.67 -2.31 -8.68
C GLU A 145 1.89 -3.21 -8.89
N ARG A 146 2.73 -3.44 -7.86
CA ARG A 146 3.83 -4.41 -7.92
C ARG A 146 3.37 -5.82 -8.29
N LEU A 147 2.12 -6.19 -7.98
CA LEU A 147 1.54 -7.48 -8.31
C LEU A 147 1.47 -7.72 -9.83
N LEU A 148 1.33 -6.66 -10.61
CA LEU A 148 1.27 -6.69 -12.07
C LEU A 148 2.56 -6.24 -12.73
N GLU A 149 3.20 -5.20 -12.18
CA GLU A 149 4.37 -4.59 -12.77
C GLU A 149 5.70 -5.20 -12.28
N GLY A 150 5.66 -5.94 -11.19
CA GLY A 150 6.85 -6.49 -10.51
C GLY A 150 7.48 -5.53 -9.52
N ASN A 151 8.36 -6.06 -8.69
CA ASN A 151 9.02 -5.38 -7.57
C ASN A 151 10.17 -4.47 -8.01
N SER A 152 10.80 -3.83 -7.01
CA SER A 152 12.00 -2.99 -7.15
C SER A 152 11.80 -1.79 -8.07
N LYS A 153 10.60 -1.20 -8.01
CA LYS A 153 10.20 -0.04 -8.79
C LYS A 153 9.54 1.03 -7.94
N MET A 154 9.58 2.26 -8.43
CA MET A 154 8.69 3.33 -8.00
C MET A 154 7.42 3.24 -8.83
N LEU A 155 6.31 2.98 -8.17
CA LEU A 155 4.99 2.72 -8.73
C LEU A 155 4.06 3.90 -8.46
N GLU A 156 3.15 4.16 -9.39
CA GLU A 156 2.17 5.24 -9.29
C GLU A 156 0.82 4.73 -9.80
N ALA A 157 -0.20 4.78 -8.97
CA ALA A 157 -1.58 4.49 -9.37
C ALA A 157 -2.32 5.81 -9.62
N ASP A 158 -3.31 5.76 -10.48
CA ASP A 158 -4.25 6.86 -10.62
C ASP A 158 -5.32 6.81 -9.49
N ALA A 159 -6.11 7.87 -9.40
CA ALA A 159 -7.19 8.00 -8.42
C ALA A 159 -8.51 7.40 -8.93
N SER A 160 -8.48 6.48 -9.91
CA SER A 160 -9.67 5.87 -10.47
C SER A 160 -10.42 5.02 -9.45
N ASN A 161 -11.71 4.79 -9.70
CA ASN A 161 -12.52 3.90 -8.88
C ASN A 161 -12.25 2.42 -9.15
N GLY A 162 -11.44 2.11 -10.15
CA GLY A 162 -11.12 0.77 -10.59
C GLY A 162 -12.15 0.15 -11.53
N VAL A 163 -11.66 -0.61 -12.48
CA VAL A 163 -12.45 -1.20 -13.58
C VAL A 163 -13.40 -2.29 -13.07
N LEU A 164 -12.96 -3.07 -12.06
CA LEU A 164 -13.79 -4.15 -11.50
C LEU A 164 -15.04 -3.60 -10.82
N TYR A 165 -14.92 -2.47 -10.12
CA TYR A 165 -16.03 -1.78 -9.46
C TYR A 165 -16.95 -1.13 -10.49
N GLU A 166 -16.40 -0.41 -11.47
CA GLU A 166 -17.18 0.23 -12.53
C GLU A 166 -18.02 -0.78 -13.33
N LYS A 167 -17.46 -1.96 -13.62
CA LYS A 167 -18.16 -3.05 -14.31
C LYS A 167 -19.05 -3.89 -13.40
N LYS A 168 -19.13 -3.58 -12.09
CA LYS A 168 -19.87 -4.36 -11.08
C LYS A 168 -19.46 -5.84 -11.02
N LEU A 169 -18.22 -6.14 -11.38
CA LEU A 169 -17.68 -7.49 -11.32
C LEU A 169 -17.50 -7.96 -9.89
N VAL A 170 -17.13 -7.04 -8.99
CA VAL A 170 -16.99 -7.33 -7.54
C VAL A 170 -18.29 -7.94 -6.98
N ASP A 171 -19.44 -7.30 -7.23
CA ASP A 171 -20.74 -7.79 -6.77
C ASP A 171 -21.11 -9.14 -7.38
N LYS A 172 -20.77 -9.36 -8.66
CA LYS A 172 -20.98 -10.64 -9.36
C LYS A 172 -20.18 -11.75 -8.69
N PHE A 173 -18.89 -11.53 -8.48
CA PHE A 173 -17.96 -12.50 -7.92
C PHE A 173 -18.31 -12.86 -6.48
N THR A 174 -18.62 -11.85 -5.65
CA THR A 174 -19.04 -12.02 -4.27
C THR A 174 -20.30 -12.90 -4.15
N ARG A 175 -21.29 -12.65 -5.01
CA ARG A 175 -22.52 -13.48 -5.04
C ARG A 175 -22.24 -14.90 -5.50
N ASN A 176 -21.47 -15.08 -6.56
CA ASN A 176 -21.16 -16.41 -7.11
C ASN A 176 -20.40 -17.25 -6.06
N LEU A 177 -19.38 -16.68 -5.42
CA LEU A 177 -18.64 -17.37 -4.37
C LEU A 177 -19.54 -17.69 -3.16
N GLY A 178 -20.37 -16.72 -2.74
CA GLY A 178 -21.32 -16.94 -1.66
C GLY A 178 -22.31 -18.08 -1.94
N SER A 179 -22.76 -18.23 -3.18
CA SER A 179 -23.64 -19.33 -3.61
C SER A 179 -22.88 -20.67 -3.64
N ALA A 180 -21.69 -20.71 -4.22
CA ALA A 180 -20.89 -21.93 -4.26
C ALA A 180 -20.55 -22.45 -2.84
N LEU A 181 -20.24 -21.54 -1.90
CA LEU A 181 -19.99 -21.91 -0.51
C LEU A 181 -21.22 -22.50 0.23
N GLN A 182 -22.44 -22.28 -0.28
CA GLN A 182 -23.64 -22.89 0.30
C GLN A 182 -23.81 -24.36 -0.08
N THR A 183 -23.25 -24.77 -1.22
CA THR A 183 -23.34 -26.17 -1.69
C THR A 183 -22.43 -27.10 -0.91
N LEU A 184 -21.38 -26.56 -0.25
CA LEU A 184 -20.30 -27.32 0.40
C LEU A 184 -19.55 -28.27 -0.56
N ASP A 185 -19.70 -28.06 -1.86
CA ASP A 185 -19.00 -28.82 -2.90
C ASP A 185 -17.66 -28.19 -3.19
N VAL A 186 -16.58 -28.86 -2.82
CA VAL A 186 -15.19 -28.35 -2.92
C VAL A 186 -14.82 -28.09 -4.38
N GLU A 187 -15.29 -28.90 -5.32
CA GLU A 187 -14.97 -28.72 -6.75
C GLU A 187 -15.72 -27.52 -7.33
N GLU A 188 -16.98 -27.31 -6.94
CA GLU A 188 -17.74 -26.13 -7.35
C GLU A 188 -17.11 -24.84 -6.80
N ILE A 189 -16.68 -24.84 -5.53
CA ILE A 189 -15.98 -23.71 -4.90
C ILE A 189 -14.68 -23.42 -5.66
N ARG A 190 -13.85 -24.44 -5.92
CA ARG A 190 -12.60 -24.31 -6.65
C ARG A 190 -12.82 -23.75 -8.06
N ASN A 191 -13.79 -24.28 -8.78
CA ASN A 191 -14.13 -23.81 -10.12
C ASN A 191 -14.58 -22.34 -10.09
N THR A 192 -15.39 -21.97 -9.11
CA THR A 192 -15.84 -20.57 -8.94
C THR A 192 -14.67 -19.64 -8.68
N ILE A 193 -13.71 -20.01 -7.82
CA ILE A 193 -12.50 -19.21 -7.57
C ILE A 193 -11.67 -19.07 -8.85
N ASN A 194 -11.49 -20.16 -9.61
CA ASN A 194 -10.75 -20.11 -10.87
C ASN A 194 -11.43 -19.20 -11.91
N VAL A 195 -12.76 -19.20 -11.98
CA VAL A 195 -13.51 -18.29 -12.85
C VAL A 195 -13.31 -16.84 -12.42
N ILE A 196 -13.40 -16.54 -11.13
CA ILE A 196 -13.16 -15.20 -10.58
C ILE A 196 -11.75 -14.74 -10.94
N TYR A 197 -10.74 -15.57 -10.71
CA TYR A 197 -9.35 -15.29 -11.04
C TYR A 197 -9.17 -14.96 -12.52
N ASN A 198 -9.64 -15.85 -13.41
CA ASN A 198 -9.47 -15.68 -14.85
C ASN A 198 -10.20 -14.41 -15.35
N GLU A 199 -11.47 -14.21 -14.98
CA GLU A 199 -12.21 -13.01 -15.39
C GLU A 199 -11.56 -11.72 -14.87
N THR A 200 -10.96 -11.75 -13.68
CA THR A 200 -10.23 -10.61 -13.10
C THR A 200 -8.98 -10.32 -13.92
N MET A 201 -8.16 -11.34 -14.17
CA MET A 201 -6.89 -11.18 -14.91
C MET A 201 -7.08 -10.84 -16.38
N GLU A 202 -8.17 -11.30 -16.99
CA GLU A 202 -8.54 -10.99 -18.38
C GLU A 202 -9.22 -9.62 -18.54
N THR A 203 -9.58 -8.95 -17.43
CA THR A 203 -10.25 -7.64 -17.49
C THR A 203 -9.23 -6.56 -17.88
N PRO A 204 -9.38 -5.92 -19.07
CA PRO A 204 -8.45 -4.90 -19.50
C PRO A 204 -8.46 -3.69 -18.56
N GLY A 205 -7.28 -3.22 -18.17
CA GLY A 205 -7.10 -2.07 -17.30
C GLY A 205 -7.35 -2.37 -15.81
N VAL A 206 -7.38 -3.64 -15.40
CA VAL A 206 -7.40 -3.99 -13.99
C VAL A 206 -6.10 -3.55 -13.32
N HIS A 207 -6.21 -3.05 -12.09
CA HIS A 207 -5.10 -2.61 -11.27
C HIS A 207 -4.71 -3.65 -10.23
N GLY A 208 -3.44 -3.67 -9.83
CA GLY A 208 -2.94 -4.57 -8.79
C GLY A 208 -3.67 -4.41 -7.45
N TRP A 209 -4.06 -3.17 -7.10
CA TRP A 209 -4.84 -2.93 -5.89
C TRP A 209 -6.27 -3.51 -5.95
N GLU A 210 -6.90 -3.56 -7.15
CA GLU A 210 -8.21 -4.18 -7.31
C GLU A 210 -8.15 -5.69 -7.14
N ILE A 211 -7.07 -6.31 -7.65
CA ILE A 211 -6.82 -7.75 -7.48
C ILE A 211 -6.67 -8.08 -5.99
N LEU A 212 -5.85 -7.30 -5.28
CA LEU A 212 -5.62 -7.48 -3.84
C LEU A 212 -6.92 -7.33 -3.03
N GLU A 213 -7.71 -6.32 -3.34
CA GLU A 213 -9.01 -6.09 -2.71
C GLU A 213 -9.99 -7.25 -3.00
N MET A 214 -10.02 -7.75 -4.24
CA MET A 214 -10.82 -8.91 -4.63
C MET A 214 -10.42 -10.16 -3.84
N ILE A 215 -9.12 -10.42 -3.71
CA ILE A 215 -8.62 -11.55 -2.91
C ILE A 215 -9.07 -11.42 -1.45
N ARG A 216 -8.95 -10.23 -0.86
CA ARG A 216 -9.39 -9.98 0.53
C ARG A 216 -10.89 -10.19 0.70
N GLN A 217 -11.71 -9.69 -0.22
CA GLN A 217 -13.16 -9.87 -0.16
C GLN A 217 -13.55 -11.35 -0.29
N CYS A 218 -12.96 -12.07 -1.23
CA CYS A 218 -13.22 -13.51 -1.39
C CYS A 218 -12.80 -14.28 -0.12
N GLY A 219 -11.63 -14.00 0.43
CA GLY A 219 -11.17 -14.63 1.66
C GLY A 219 -12.06 -14.34 2.86
N SER A 220 -12.49 -13.07 3.02
CA SER A 220 -13.40 -12.68 4.10
C SER A 220 -14.75 -13.41 4.03
N ILE A 221 -15.31 -13.55 2.82
CA ILE A 221 -16.55 -14.32 2.61
C ILE A 221 -16.35 -15.77 3.02
N PHE A 222 -15.22 -16.37 2.64
CA PHE A 222 -14.87 -17.72 3.00
C PHE A 222 -14.74 -17.89 4.52
N ILE A 223 -13.95 -17.03 5.17
CA ILE A 223 -13.73 -17.07 6.62
C ILE A 223 -15.03 -16.90 7.42
N MET A 224 -15.93 -16.00 6.97
CA MET A 224 -17.22 -15.80 7.61
C MET A 224 -18.09 -17.08 7.62
N ARG A 225 -17.93 -17.98 6.65
CA ARG A 225 -18.68 -19.24 6.51
C ARG A 225 -18.08 -20.39 7.29
N LEU A 226 -16.82 -20.30 7.71
CA LEU A 226 -16.18 -21.34 8.50
C LEU A 226 -16.81 -21.41 9.90
N ASP A 227 -17.01 -22.61 10.41
CA ASP A 227 -17.42 -22.84 11.80
C ASP A 227 -16.18 -23.03 12.68
N VAL A 228 -15.46 -21.94 12.90
CA VAL A 228 -14.24 -21.89 13.72
C VAL A 228 -14.38 -20.86 14.83
N PRO A 229 -13.78 -21.11 16.03
CA PRO A 229 -13.98 -20.23 17.18
C PRO A 229 -13.32 -18.86 17.04
N ASP A 230 -12.22 -18.74 16.29
CA ASP A 230 -11.45 -17.50 16.20
C ASP A 230 -11.31 -16.99 14.77
N LYS A 231 -12.46 -16.51 14.22
CA LYS A 231 -12.50 -15.93 12.87
C LYS A 231 -11.71 -14.65 12.75
N ALA A 232 -11.58 -13.87 13.83
CA ALA A 232 -10.86 -12.61 13.82
C ALA A 232 -9.35 -12.81 13.67
N GLU A 233 -8.80 -13.80 14.36
CA GLU A 233 -7.38 -14.18 14.22
C GLU A 233 -7.09 -14.72 12.83
N LEU A 234 -7.97 -15.60 12.32
CA LEU A 234 -7.85 -16.16 10.97
C LEU A 234 -7.93 -15.06 9.89
N GLN A 235 -8.82 -14.07 10.06
CA GLN A 235 -8.91 -12.93 9.16
C GLN A 235 -7.61 -12.12 9.19
N LYS A 236 -7.07 -11.85 10.37
CA LYS A 236 -5.82 -11.11 10.52
C LYS A 236 -4.63 -11.84 9.88
N GLU A 237 -4.55 -13.16 10.06
CA GLU A 237 -3.52 -13.98 9.41
C GLU A 237 -3.66 -13.96 7.89
N PHE A 238 -4.89 -14.04 7.38
CA PHE A 238 -5.17 -13.96 5.96
C PHE A 238 -4.79 -12.59 5.38
N ASP A 239 -5.18 -11.50 6.05
CA ASP A 239 -4.84 -10.13 5.62
C ASP A 239 -3.33 -9.93 5.58
N ASN A 240 -2.60 -10.42 6.59
CA ASN A 240 -1.13 -10.40 6.60
C ASN A 240 -0.53 -11.17 5.41
N LYS A 241 -1.10 -12.34 5.05
CA LYS A 241 -0.66 -13.09 3.86
C LYS A 241 -0.94 -12.31 2.57
N CYS A 242 -2.09 -11.63 2.47
CA CYS A 242 -2.41 -10.77 1.33
C CYS A 242 -1.40 -9.61 1.20
N ASP A 243 -1.04 -8.98 2.33
CA ASP A 243 -0.04 -7.91 2.33
C ASP A 243 1.32 -8.38 1.85
N ASN A 244 1.68 -9.63 2.12
CA ASN A 244 2.95 -10.24 1.74
C ASN A 244 2.94 -10.92 0.36
N CYS A 245 1.82 -10.86 -0.37
CA CYS A 245 1.79 -11.29 -1.77
C CYS A 245 2.72 -10.44 -2.62
N VAL A 246 3.60 -11.12 -3.37
CA VAL A 246 4.60 -10.50 -4.27
C VAL A 246 4.21 -10.68 -5.73
N THR A 247 3.46 -11.74 -6.02
CA THR A 247 2.94 -12.08 -7.35
C THR A 247 1.53 -12.63 -7.25
N VAL A 248 0.76 -12.48 -8.30
CA VAL A 248 -0.58 -13.10 -8.46
C VAL A 248 -0.48 -14.48 -9.05
#